data_d874ae58d39e9fb99e4001fb3aabe481
#
_entry.id   d874ae58d39e9fb99e4001fb3aabe481
#
_cell.length_a   1.000
_cell.length_b   1.000
_cell.length_c   1.000
_cell.angle_alpha   90.00
_cell.angle_beta   90.00
_cell.angle_gamma   90.00
#
_symmetry.space_group_name_H-M   'P 1'
#
loop_
_entity.id
_entity.type
_entity.pdbx_description
1 polymer ?
#
loop_
_entity_poly.entity_id
_entity_poly.type
_entity_poly.pdbx_seq_one_letter_code
_entity_poly.pdbx_strand_id
1 'polypeptide(L)'
;MLLTACGGGGGGGGGFPMIAPPAAVAPPAAVPEPAPEPEADPMAITPYTYQLGAQDISDPKALLAELHSTRMSGFLVYLSFGIHDLFKGEQRALYQKKGNAAGYEHRIRPMNEARTLPSMQSQGAEGYRITGDQFTETEFNAILSKATDSTTTYEFVDTGIVSGLDGIPSNLLATFNKLGQQGYCAFDSIYPDGKLVLGREVPTSARCVFELVPTRTEASHRENVEQLNAQGAKGAKFVTGLSSSGEPKNLFVRDETQRSTFSYRIVDTSSFEAPTAIESAMKAVALFNQEGESGAKPYRVFSDPGGRPYTVFMTARGCKGLLC
;
A
#
# COMPACT_ATOMS: atom_id res chain seq x y z
N MET A 1 -0.80 24.53 -55.25
CA MET A 1 -1.65 24.77 -56.44
C MET A 1 -2.71 25.75 -56.06
N LEU A 2 -2.61 26.97 -56.61
CA LEU A 2 -3.63 28.03 -56.56
C LEU A 2 -4.77 27.68 -57.51
N LEU A 3 -5.98 28.05 -57.14
CA LEU A 3 -7.01 28.40 -58.13
C LEU A 3 -7.95 29.42 -57.53
N THR A 4 -7.81 30.60 -58.01
CA THR A 4 -8.70 31.78 -57.95
C THR A 4 -9.86 31.61 -58.95
N ALA A 5 -11.09 32.02 -58.62
CA ALA A 5 -12.11 32.38 -59.58
C ALA A 5 -12.94 33.58 -59.08
N CYS A 6 -12.83 34.69 -59.84
CA CYS A 6 -13.67 35.86 -59.79
C CYS A 6 -14.94 35.68 -60.60
N GLY A 7 -15.99 36.43 -60.29
CA GLY A 7 -17.14 36.77 -61.15
C GLY A 7 -18.27 37.25 -60.23
N GLY A 8 -18.75 38.42 -60.22
CA GLY A 8 -19.05 39.47 -61.11
C GLY A 8 -20.56 39.66 -61.24
N GLY A 9 -21.11 40.79 -60.74
CA GLY A 9 -22.14 41.54 -61.42
C GLY A 9 -23.58 41.51 -60.86
N GLY A 10 -24.13 42.71 -60.63
CA GLY A 10 -25.48 42.99 -60.95
C GLY A 10 -26.38 43.55 -59.84
N GLY A 11 -26.61 44.83 -59.85
CA GLY A 11 -27.40 45.66 -58.98
C GLY A 11 -28.92 45.42 -58.99
N GLY A 12 -29.59 45.99 -58.02
CA GLY A 12 -31.01 46.02 -57.86
C GLY A 12 -31.37 46.73 -56.56
N GLY A 13 -31.68 48.02 -56.65
CA GLY A 13 -32.11 48.80 -55.50
C GLY A 13 -33.47 48.36 -55.01
N GLY A 14 -33.61 48.14 -53.74
CA GLY A 14 -34.86 47.95 -53.03
C GLY A 14 -34.65 48.38 -51.59
N GLY A 15 -35.16 49.54 -51.23
CA GLY A 15 -35.09 50.02 -49.86
C GLY A 15 -35.90 49.18 -48.92
N PHE A 16 -35.17 48.47 -48.02
CA PHE A 16 -35.81 47.85 -46.87
C PHE A 16 -35.72 48.75 -45.67
N PRO A 17 -36.80 48.77 -44.81
CA PRO A 17 -36.80 49.55 -43.58
C PRO A 17 -35.67 48.94 -42.70
N MET A 18 -34.79 49.81 -42.21
CA MET A 18 -33.76 49.46 -41.24
C MET A 18 -34.44 49.00 -39.96
N ILE A 19 -34.45 47.68 -39.76
CA ILE A 19 -34.71 47.03 -38.47
C ILE A 19 -33.45 47.25 -37.62
N ALA A 20 -33.63 48.03 -36.52
CA ALA A 20 -32.52 48.21 -35.57
C ALA A 20 -32.02 46.83 -35.06
N PRO A 21 -30.70 46.57 -35.03
CA PRO A 21 -30.18 45.33 -34.49
C PRO A 21 -30.62 45.16 -33.04
N PRO A 22 -31.01 43.94 -32.63
CA PRO A 22 -31.33 43.69 -31.23
C PRO A 22 -30.12 44.03 -30.36
N ALA A 23 -30.38 44.69 -29.23
CA ALA A 23 -29.36 45.05 -28.27
C ALA A 23 -28.55 43.80 -27.90
N ALA A 24 -27.23 43.88 -28.03
CA ALA A 24 -26.35 42.80 -27.66
C ALA A 24 -26.58 42.46 -26.17
N VAL A 25 -27.06 41.25 -25.91
CA VAL A 25 -27.16 40.74 -24.54
C VAL A 25 -25.73 40.58 -24.03
N ALA A 26 -25.41 41.30 -22.96
CA ALA A 26 -24.10 41.17 -22.33
C ALA A 26 -23.88 39.70 -21.91
N PRO A 27 -22.71 39.15 -22.20
CA PRO A 27 -22.40 37.78 -21.73
C PRO A 27 -22.55 37.70 -20.22
N PRO A 28 -23.10 36.61 -19.69
CA PRO A 28 -23.20 36.41 -18.24
C PRO A 28 -21.83 36.58 -17.61
N ALA A 29 -21.79 37.29 -16.47
CA ALA A 29 -20.57 37.50 -15.73
C ALA A 29 -19.94 36.12 -15.43
N ALA A 30 -18.63 35.98 -15.73
CA ALA A 30 -17.91 34.77 -15.46
C ALA A 30 -18.04 34.43 -13.96
N VAL A 31 -18.53 33.21 -13.66
CA VAL A 31 -18.54 32.69 -12.30
C VAL A 31 -17.09 32.66 -11.83
N PRO A 32 -16.75 33.25 -10.68
CA PRO A 32 -15.38 33.16 -10.16
C PRO A 32 -14.97 31.72 -10.07
N GLU A 33 -13.82 31.39 -10.65
CA GLU A 33 -13.21 30.07 -10.52
C GLU A 33 -13.00 29.81 -9.02
N PRO A 34 -13.44 28.65 -8.48
CA PRO A 34 -13.26 28.35 -7.08
C PRO A 34 -11.77 28.42 -6.77
N ALA A 35 -11.43 29.09 -5.66
CA ALA A 35 -10.05 29.18 -5.20
C ALA A 35 -9.48 27.75 -5.10
N PRO A 36 -8.22 27.52 -5.55
CA PRO A 36 -7.60 26.21 -5.44
C PRO A 36 -7.64 25.76 -3.97
N GLU A 37 -8.10 24.53 -3.74
CA GLU A 37 -8.06 23.94 -2.41
C GLU A 37 -6.62 23.99 -1.89
N PRO A 38 -6.42 24.38 -0.61
CA PRO A 38 -5.08 24.40 -0.03
C PRO A 38 -4.46 23.01 -0.15
N GLU A 39 -3.24 22.93 -0.71
CA GLU A 39 -2.51 21.67 -0.79
C GLU A 39 -2.42 21.07 0.61
N ALA A 40 -2.84 19.81 0.74
CA ALA A 40 -2.78 19.10 2.01
C ALA A 40 -1.32 19.06 2.50
N ASP A 41 -1.10 19.35 3.79
CA ASP A 41 0.22 19.29 4.41
C ASP A 41 0.82 17.88 4.17
N PRO A 42 1.89 17.75 3.42
CA PRO A 42 2.49 16.44 3.13
C PRO A 42 2.99 15.73 4.40
N MET A 43 3.17 16.47 5.51
CA MET A 43 3.56 15.94 6.81
C MET A 43 2.37 15.62 7.71
N ALA A 44 1.13 15.83 7.23
CA ALA A 44 -0.07 15.51 7.99
C ALA A 44 -0.14 14.01 8.32
N ILE A 45 -0.55 13.72 9.54
CA ILE A 45 -0.76 12.36 10.01
C ILE A 45 -2.05 11.83 9.41
N THR A 46 -1.98 10.66 8.76
CA THR A 46 -3.17 9.94 8.31
C THR A 46 -3.53 8.89 9.36
N PRO A 47 -4.69 8.99 10.01
CA PRO A 47 -5.09 8.01 11.03
C PRO A 47 -5.42 6.65 10.40
N TYR A 48 -5.35 5.60 11.22
CA TYR A 48 -5.82 4.27 10.88
C TYR A 48 -6.95 3.85 11.80
N THR A 49 -7.92 3.15 11.24
CA THR A 49 -9.04 2.54 11.98
C THR A 49 -8.99 1.04 11.79
N TYR A 50 -9.24 0.30 12.85
CA TYR A 50 -9.22 -1.16 12.86
C TYR A 50 -10.58 -1.71 13.29
N GLN A 51 -10.97 -2.82 12.69
CA GLN A 51 -12.23 -3.48 12.97
C GLN A 51 -12.05 -5.00 12.88
N LEU A 52 -12.64 -5.70 13.84
CA LEU A 52 -12.75 -7.16 13.77
C LEU A 52 -13.90 -7.57 12.86
N GLY A 53 -13.65 -8.54 12.01
CA GLY A 53 -14.66 -9.16 11.14
C GLY A 53 -15.77 -9.82 11.96
N ALA A 54 -16.95 -9.87 11.39
CA ALA A 54 -18.12 -10.50 12.01
C ALA A 54 -18.26 -11.97 11.61
N GLN A 55 -17.67 -12.36 10.47
CA GLN A 55 -17.81 -13.69 9.89
C GLN A 55 -16.58 -14.56 10.18
N ASP A 56 -16.83 -15.87 10.24
CA ASP A 56 -15.74 -16.84 10.16
C ASP A 56 -15.17 -16.82 8.74
N ILE A 57 -13.87 -16.56 8.64
CA ILE A 57 -13.15 -16.43 7.37
C ILE A 57 -12.49 -17.74 6.90
N SER A 58 -12.83 -18.87 7.50
CA SER A 58 -12.39 -20.19 7.02
C SER A 58 -12.92 -20.50 5.60
N ASP A 59 -14.05 -19.88 5.21
CA ASP A 59 -14.57 -19.91 3.85
C ASP A 59 -14.15 -18.63 3.08
N PRO A 60 -13.39 -18.76 1.97
CA PRO A 60 -13.01 -17.61 1.12
C PRO A 60 -14.21 -16.83 0.57
N LYS A 61 -15.35 -17.49 0.34
CA LYS A 61 -16.57 -16.82 -0.15
C LYS A 61 -17.19 -15.95 0.94
N ALA A 62 -17.21 -16.42 2.19
CA ALA A 62 -17.70 -15.64 3.32
C ALA A 62 -16.81 -14.39 3.55
N LEU A 63 -15.50 -14.55 3.51
CA LEU A 63 -14.56 -13.42 3.59
C LEU A 63 -14.79 -12.42 2.45
N LEU A 64 -14.93 -12.88 1.20
CA LEU A 64 -15.15 -11.99 0.06
C LEU A 64 -16.49 -11.25 0.17
N ALA A 65 -17.55 -11.93 0.61
CA ALA A 65 -18.85 -11.32 0.85
C ALA A 65 -18.78 -10.24 1.96
N GLU A 66 -18.04 -10.50 3.03
CA GLU A 66 -17.83 -9.51 4.08
C GLU A 66 -17.06 -8.28 3.56
N LEU A 67 -15.98 -8.48 2.82
CA LEU A 67 -15.18 -7.40 2.21
C LEU A 67 -16.00 -6.51 1.25
N HIS A 68 -16.94 -7.10 0.51
CA HIS A 68 -17.82 -6.37 -0.40
C HIS A 68 -19.02 -5.72 0.29
N SER A 69 -19.21 -5.94 1.58
CA SER A 69 -20.29 -5.30 2.32
C SER A 69 -20.03 -3.79 2.47
N THR A 70 -21.09 -3.00 2.53
CA THR A 70 -21.02 -1.53 2.74
C THR A 70 -20.32 -1.17 4.03
N ARG A 71 -20.42 -2.03 5.05
CA ARG A 71 -19.75 -1.89 6.34
C ARG A 71 -18.23 -1.86 6.21
N MET A 72 -17.68 -2.57 5.22
CA MET A 72 -16.24 -2.74 5.02
C MET A 72 -15.67 -1.78 3.96
N SER A 73 -16.44 -0.79 3.52
CA SER A 73 -15.98 0.18 2.54
C SER A 73 -14.70 0.90 3.01
N GLY A 74 -13.65 0.80 2.20
CA GLY A 74 -12.35 1.38 2.47
C GLY A 74 -11.46 0.58 3.43
N PHE A 75 -11.89 -0.60 3.85
CA PHE A 75 -11.08 -1.51 4.66
C PHE A 75 -10.32 -2.51 3.80
N LEU A 76 -9.11 -2.83 4.24
CA LEU A 76 -8.26 -3.92 3.74
C LEU A 76 -8.11 -4.96 4.83
N VAL A 77 -7.93 -6.22 4.45
CA VAL A 77 -7.50 -7.25 5.40
C VAL A 77 -6.09 -6.90 5.86
N TYR A 78 -5.92 -6.75 7.16
CA TYR A 78 -4.64 -6.47 7.77
C TYR A 78 -3.92 -7.74 8.22
N LEU A 79 -4.66 -8.61 8.89
CA LEU A 79 -4.16 -9.89 9.40
C LEU A 79 -5.27 -10.93 9.28
N SER A 80 -5.03 -11.99 8.52
CA SER A 80 -5.80 -13.23 8.63
C SER A 80 -5.02 -14.28 9.43
N PHE A 81 -3.72 -14.16 9.45
CA PHE A 81 -2.80 -15.20 9.94
C PHE A 81 -2.41 -15.07 11.42
N GLY A 82 -2.12 -13.87 11.90
CA GLY A 82 -1.66 -13.69 13.31
C GLY A 82 -2.74 -13.88 14.37
N ILE A 83 -3.99 -13.97 13.95
CA ILE A 83 -5.14 -14.13 14.83
C ILE A 83 -5.49 -15.61 15.01
N HIS A 84 -5.08 -16.48 14.08
CA HIS A 84 -5.36 -17.91 14.18
C HIS A 84 -4.88 -18.55 15.48
N ASP A 85 -3.70 -18.15 15.97
CA ASP A 85 -3.18 -18.66 17.25
C ASP A 85 -3.87 -18.04 18.47
N LEU A 86 -4.47 -16.84 18.28
CA LEU A 86 -5.25 -16.17 19.31
C LEU A 86 -6.70 -16.69 19.36
N PHE A 87 -7.22 -17.25 18.26
CA PHE A 87 -8.58 -17.74 18.13
C PHE A 87 -8.63 -19.25 17.97
N LYS A 88 -8.71 -19.97 19.05
CA LYS A 88 -8.97 -21.41 19.00
C LYS A 88 -10.38 -21.67 18.44
N GLY A 89 -10.45 -22.07 17.18
CA GLY A 89 -11.63 -22.64 16.54
C GLY A 89 -12.44 -21.72 15.63
N GLU A 90 -12.39 -20.40 15.75
CA GLU A 90 -13.09 -19.47 14.86
C GLU A 90 -12.10 -18.49 14.27
N GLN A 91 -12.01 -18.44 12.92
CA GLN A 91 -11.09 -17.55 12.22
C GLN A 91 -11.81 -16.24 11.87
N ARG A 92 -11.27 -15.12 12.34
CA ARG A 92 -11.79 -13.80 11.98
C ARG A 92 -10.69 -12.91 11.40
N ALA A 93 -11.06 -12.10 10.41
CA ALA A 93 -10.13 -11.12 9.86
C ALA A 93 -10.06 -9.88 10.75
N LEU A 94 -8.87 -9.32 10.87
CA LEU A 94 -8.67 -7.96 11.32
C LEU A 94 -8.55 -7.06 10.09
N TYR A 95 -9.39 -6.05 10.03
CA TYR A 95 -9.45 -5.09 8.94
C TYR A 95 -8.84 -3.76 9.34
N GLN A 96 -8.19 -3.11 8.38
CA GLN A 96 -7.56 -1.80 8.55
C GLN A 96 -8.07 -0.83 7.49
N LYS A 97 -8.42 0.39 7.90
CA LYS A 97 -8.74 1.51 7.02
C LYS A 97 -7.78 2.66 7.26
N LYS A 98 -7.23 3.23 6.18
CA LYS A 98 -6.34 4.39 6.24
C LYS A 98 -7.15 5.66 5.96
N GLY A 99 -7.32 6.52 6.95
CA GLY A 99 -8.05 7.78 6.82
C GLY A 99 -9.44 7.60 6.18
N ASN A 100 -9.75 8.44 5.20
CA ASN A 100 -10.98 8.39 4.42
C ASN A 100 -10.81 7.59 3.12
N ALA A 101 -10.03 6.49 3.16
CA ALA A 101 -9.84 5.66 1.98
C ALA A 101 -11.17 5.30 1.30
N ALA A 102 -11.18 5.44 -0.02
CA ALA A 102 -12.30 5.01 -0.85
C ALA A 102 -12.49 3.49 -0.76
N GLY A 103 -13.53 2.99 -1.40
CA GLY A 103 -13.78 1.57 -1.46
C GLY A 103 -12.70 0.80 -2.20
N TYR A 104 -12.70 -0.50 -1.99
CA TYR A 104 -11.85 -1.43 -2.72
C TYR A 104 -12.69 -2.51 -3.38
N GLU A 105 -12.27 -2.93 -4.57
CA GLU A 105 -12.65 -4.21 -5.14
C GLU A 105 -11.68 -5.27 -4.67
N HIS A 106 -12.19 -6.44 -4.29
CA HIS A 106 -11.39 -7.54 -3.75
C HIS A 106 -11.55 -8.80 -4.58
N ARG A 107 -10.48 -9.58 -4.67
CA ARG A 107 -10.44 -10.93 -5.22
C ARG A 107 -9.66 -11.83 -4.28
N ILE A 108 -10.07 -13.08 -4.17
CA ILE A 108 -9.33 -14.12 -3.45
C ILE A 108 -8.90 -15.17 -4.46
N ARG A 109 -7.64 -15.57 -4.40
CA ARG A 109 -7.05 -16.60 -5.27
C ARG A 109 -6.09 -17.48 -4.49
N PRO A 110 -5.93 -18.75 -4.88
CA PRO A 110 -4.89 -19.58 -4.32
C PRO A 110 -3.52 -18.91 -4.41
N MET A 111 -2.73 -18.99 -3.33
CA MET A 111 -1.44 -18.27 -3.22
C MET A 111 -0.45 -18.68 -4.30
N ASN A 112 -0.39 -19.98 -4.62
CA ASN A 112 0.45 -20.55 -5.65
C ASN A 112 0.10 -20.07 -7.07
N GLU A 113 -1.15 -19.64 -7.30
CA GLU A 113 -1.57 -19.02 -8.55
C GLU A 113 -1.32 -17.50 -8.54
N ALA A 114 -1.70 -16.83 -7.43
CA ALA A 114 -1.64 -15.38 -7.30
C ALA A 114 -0.21 -14.84 -7.30
N ARG A 115 0.72 -15.53 -6.64
CA ARG A 115 2.13 -15.11 -6.51
C ARG A 115 3.06 -15.72 -7.57
N THR A 116 2.57 -15.97 -8.77
CA THR A 116 3.42 -16.19 -9.94
C THR A 116 3.66 -14.85 -10.65
N LEU A 117 4.84 -14.65 -11.25
CA LEU A 117 5.13 -13.37 -11.94
C LEU A 117 4.11 -13.03 -13.03
N PRO A 118 3.70 -13.97 -13.92
CA PRO A 118 2.67 -13.68 -14.92
C PRO A 118 1.33 -13.25 -14.31
N SER A 119 0.91 -13.88 -13.19
CA SER A 119 -0.31 -13.52 -12.49
C SER A 119 -0.20 -12.13 -11.84
N MET A 120 0.91 -11.85 -11.14
CA MET A 120 1.16 -10.54 -10.54
C MET A 120 1.15 -9.43 -11.60
N GLN A 121 1.77 -9.65 -12.77
CA GLN A 121 1.75 -8.70 -13.89
C GLN A 121 0.35 -8.50 -14.46
N SER A 122 -0.41 -9.57 -14.68
CA SER A 122 -1.77 -9.50 -15.19
C SER A 122 -2.70 -8.76 -14.21
N GLN A 123 -2.67 -9.11 -12.93
CA GLN A 123 -3.47 -8.45 -11.89
C GLN A 123 -3.04 -6.99 -11.71
N GLY A 124 -1.73 -6.72 -11.72
CA GLY A 124 -1.17 -5.37 -11.63
C GLY A 124 -1.63 -4.47 -12.78
N ALA A 125 -1.67 -4.97 -14.01
CA ALA A 125 -2.19 -4.23 -15.16
C ALA A 125 -3.68 -3.87 -15.03
N GLU A 126 -4.46 -4.65 -14.26
CA GLU A 126 -5.84 -4.34 -13.90
C GLU A 126 -5.96 -3.40 -12.68
N GLY A 127 -4.85 -3.05 -12.03
CA GLY A 127 -4.80 -2.22 -10.83
C GLY A 127 -4.92 -2.98 -9.50
N TYR A 128 -4.85 -4.31 -9.53
CA TYR A 128 -4.86 -5.13 -8.31
C TYR A 128 -3.45 -5.36 -7.79
N ARG A 129 -3.33 -5.43 -6.48
CA ARG A 129 -2.12 -5.88 -5.79
C ARG A 129 -2.49 -6.80 -4.62
N ILE A 130 -1.57 -7.65 -4.21
CA ILE A 130 -1.75 -8.47 -3.02
C ILE A 130 -1.68 -7.54 -1.79
N THR A 131 -2.71 -7.59 -0.96
CA THR A 131 -2.87 -6.75 0.23
C THR A 131 -2.98 -7.56 1.51
N GLY A 132 -3.18 -8.85 1.40
CA GLY A 132 -3.30 -9.74 2.55
C GLY A 132 -3.31 -11.20 2.12
N ASP A 133 -3.33 -12.04 3.12
CA ASP A 133 -3.35 -13.49 2.97
C ASP A 133 -4.51 -14.07 3.78
N GLN A 134 -5.02 -15.21 3.38
CA GLN A 134 -6.01 -16.00 4.11
C GLN A 134 -5.51 -17.43 4.21
N PHE A 135 -5.51 -17.96 5.40
CA PHE A 135 -5.27 -19.38 5.65
C PHE A 135 -6.58 -20.06 5.99
N THR A 136 -6.86 -21.17 5.34
CA THR A 136 -7.91 -22.10 5.72
C THR A 136 -7.23 -23.40 6.18
N GLU A 137 -8.01 -24.37 6.62
CA GLU A 137 -7.45 -25.67 7.00
C GLU A 137 -6.73 -26.39 5.85
N THR A 138 -7.11 -26.10 4.60
CA THR A 138 -6.65 -26.82 3.41
C THR A 138 -5.99 -25.92 2.38
N GLU A 139 -6.17 -24.61 2.46
CA GLU A 139 -5.73 -23.66 1.43
C GLU A 139 -5.03 -22.44 2.00
N PHE A 140 -4.07 -21.96 1.25
CA PHE A 140 -3.42 -20.68 1.46
C PHE A 140 -3.75 -19.75 0.30
N ASN A 141 -4.49 -18.68 0.57
CA ASN A 141 -5.02 -17.76 -0.42
C ASN A 141 -4.39 -16.37 -0.30
N ALA A 142 -4.24 -15.72 -1.43
CA ALA A 142 -3.90 -14.30 -1.53
C ALA A 142 -5.17 -13.46 -1.69
N ILE A 143 -5.23 -12.34 -0.97
CA ILE A 143 -6.26 -11.32 -1.10
C ILE A 143 -5.70 -10.19 -1.96
N LEU A 144 -6.31 -10.00 -3.12
CA LEU A 144 -5.94 -8.93 -4.04
C LEU A 144 -6.96 -7.80 -3.90
N SER A 145 -6.48 -6.56 -3.89
CA SER A 145 -7.34 -5.39 -3.76
C SER A 145 -6.96 -4.31 -4.76
N LYS A 146 -7.98 -3.63 -5.28
CA LYS A 146 -7.90 -2.47 -6.18
C LYS A 146 -8.74 -1.34 -5.61
N ALA A 147 -8.19 -0.15 -5.46
CA ALA A 147 -8.95 1.02 -5.06
C ALA A 147 -9.93 1.44 -6.17
N THR A 148 -11.20 1.66 -5.80
CA THR A 148 -12.29 1.93 -6.78
C THR A 148 -12.19 3.31 -7.43
N ASP A 149 -11.48 4.24 -6.79
CA ASP A 149 -11.26 5.62 -7.25
C ASP A 149 -9.89 5.83 -7.91
N SER A 150 -9.11 4.75 -8.12
CA SER A 150 -7.76 4.83 -8.65
C SER A 150 -7.64 4.20 -10.03
N THR A 151 -6.93 4.89 -10.91
CA THR A 151 -6.49 4.39 -12.21
C THR A 151 -5.07 3.84 -12.18
N THR A 152 -4.44 3.81 -10.99
CA THR A 152 -3.09 3.29 -10.81
C THR A 152 -3.04 1.81 -11.16
N THR A 153 -2.06 1.45 -11.97
CA THR A 153 -1.70 0.06 -12.28
C THR A 153 -0.35 -0.28 -11.66
N TYR A 154 0.00 -1.56 -11.66
CA TYR A 154 1.25 -2.03 -11.04
C TYR A 154 2.02 -2.89 -12.03
N GLU A 155 3.33 -2.74 -12.02
CA GLU A 155 4.25 -3.60 -12.75
C GLU A 155 5.17 -4.31 -11.77
N PHE A 156 5.47 -5.56 -12.08
CA PHE A 156 6.36 -6.41 -11.26
C PHE A 156 7.48 -6.96 -12.11
N VAL A 157 8.67 -7.08 -11.52
CA VAL A 157 9.86 -7.62 -12.18
C VAL A 157 10.54 -8.66 -11.29
N ASP A 158 10.89 -9.79 -11.89
CA ASP A 158 11.76 -10.79 -11.25
C ASP A 158 13.18 -10.22 -11.16
N THR A 159 13.75 -10.23 -9.97
CA THR A 159 15.11 -9.75 -9.73
C THR A 159 16.18 -10.78 -10.12
N GLY A 160 15.79 -12.01 -10.42
CA GLY A 160 16.69 -13.13 -10.60
C GLY A 160 17.34 -13.63 -9.29
N ILE A 161 16.90 -13.12 -8.15
CA ILE A 161 17.43 -13.45 -6.82
C ILE A 161 16.41 -14.32 -6.09
N VAL A 162 16.88 -15.42 -5.51
CA VAL A 162 16.09 -16.31 -4.66
C VAL A 162 16.42 -15.99 -3.20
N SER A 163 15.40 -15.84 -2.36
CA SER A 163 15.58 -15.80 -0.92
C SER A 163 15.87 -17.22 -0.43
N GLY A 164 17.06 -17.48 0.06
CA GLY A 164 17.47 -18.81 0.49
C GLY A 164 18.36 -18.78 1.72
N LEU A 165 18.64 -19.96 2.24
CA LEU A 165 19.51 -20.17 3.39
C LEU A 165 21.00 -19.93 3.06
N ASP A 166 21.35 -19.83 1.78
CA ASP A 166 22.72 -19.75 1.28
C ASP A 166 23.38 -18.37 1.43
N GLY A 167 22.66 -17.44 2.01
CA GLY A 167 23.19 -16.09 2.27
C GLY A 167 22.60 -15.00 1.41
N ILE A 168 23.06 -13.76 1.66
CA ILE A 168 22.66 -12.60 0.88
C ILE A 168 23.51 -12.54 -0.39
N PRO A 169 22.92 -12.68 -1.60
CA PRO A 169 23.68 -12.61 -2.84
C PRO A 169 24.45 -11.29 -2.96
N SER A 170 25.71 -11.37 -3.39
CA SER A 170 26.59 -10.19 -3.50
C SER A 170 26.07 -9.12 -4.48
N ASN A 171 25.27 -9.52 -5.46
CA ASN A 171 24.66 -8.64 -6.45
C ASN A 171 23.29 -8.08 -6.04
N LEU A 172 22.73 -8.44 -4.87
CA LEU A 172 21.40 -8.04 -4.44
C LEU A 172 21.21 -6.52 -4.49
N LEU A 173 22.08 -5.77 -3.80
CA LEU A 173 21.96 -4.30 -3.78
C LEU A 173 22.13 -3.67 -5.16
N ALA A 174 23.08 -4.17 -5.96
CA ALA A 174 23.30 -3.65 -7.32
C ALA A 174 22.05 -3.84 -8.18
N THR A 175 21.43 -5.03 -8.11
CA THR A 175 20.20 -5.34 -8.84
C THR A 175 19.03 -4.49 -8.34
N PHE A 176 18.82 -4.42 -7.03
CA PHE A 176 17.73 -3.65 -6.44
C PHE A 176 17.85 -2.17 -6.72
N ASN A 177 19.03 -1.58 -6.60
CA ASN A 177 19.26 -0.16 -6.87
C ASN A 177 19.09 0.17 -8.36
N LYS A 178 19.53 -0.71 -9.27
CA LYS A 178 19.28 -0.55 -10.71
C LYS A 178 17.78 -0.50 -11.01
N LEU A 179 16.98 -1.38 -10.43
CA LEU A 179 15.54 -1.40 -10.58
C LEU A 179 14.86 -0.26 -9.82
N GLY A 180 15.35 0.09 -8.64
CA GLY A 180 14.87 1.21 -7.83
C GLY A 180 14.92 2.54 -8.56
N GLN A 181 15.98 2.80 -9.34
CA GLN A 181 16.08 3.98 -10.21
C GLN A 181 15.04 4.01 -11.33
N GLN A 182 14.39 2.88 -11.62
CA GLN A 182 13.28 2.77 -12.56
C GLN A 182 11.91 2.83 -11.85
N GLY A 183 11.89 3.11 -10.54
CA GLY A 183 10.68 3.24 -9.73
C GLY A 183 10.19 1.96 -9.08
N TYR A 184 10.92 0.85 -9.18
CA TYR A 184 10.57 -0.40 -8.50
C TYR A 184 10.97 -0.32 -7.02
N CYS A 185 10.00 0.00 -6.18
CA CYS A 185 10.21 0.32 -4.77
C CYS A 185 9.57 -0.67 -3.80
N ALA A 186 8.57 -1.43 -4.24
CA ALA A 186 7.89 -2.40 -3.41
C ALA A 186 8.53 -3.77 -3.53
N PHE A 187 8.72 -4.42 -2.38
CA PHE A 187 9.32 -5.75 -2.28
C PHE A 187 8.24 -6.81 -2.09
N ASP A 188 8.35 -7.91 -2.83
CA ASP A 188 7.51 -9.09 -2.70
C ASP A 188 8.31 -10.35 -3.07
N SER A 189 7.68 -11.52 -3.01
CA SER A 189 8.28 -12.79 -3.38
C SER A 189 7.32 -13.66 -4.17
N ILE A 190 7.85 -14.45 -5.09
CA ILE A 190 7.11 -15.48 -5.82
C ILE A 190 6.98 -16.72 -4.93
N TYR A 191 5.81 -17.29 -4.89
CA TYR A 191 5.53 -18.54 -4.19
C TYR A 191 5.38 -19.69 -5.21
N PRO A 192 5.93 -20.91 -4.93
CA PRO A 192 6.71 -21.29 -3.76
C PRO A 192 8.23 -21.05 -3.90
N ASP A 193 8.71 -20.58 -5.03
CA ASP A 193 10.13 -20.56 -5.41
C ASP A 193 10.99 -19.61 -4.58
N GLY A 194 10.38 -18.71 -3.78
CA GLY A 194 11.09 -17.73 -2.98
C GLY A 194 11.86 -16.68 -3.80
N LYS A 195 11.62 -16.57 -5.11
CA LYS A 195 12.21 -15.53 -5.94
C LYS A 195 11.77 -14.16 -5.50
N LEU A 196 12.70 -13.23 -5.41
CA LEU A 196 12.43 -11.86 -5.02
C LEU A 196 11.92 -11.06 -6.21
N VAL A 197 10.85 -10.32 -5.99
CA VAL A 197 10.18 -9.48 -6.99
C VAL A 197 10.13 -8.05 -6.48
N LEU A 198 10.36 -7.10 -7.37
CA LEU A 198 10.10 -5.69 -7.08
C LEU A 198 8.91 -5.19 -7.90
N GLY A 199 8.06 -4.37 -7.26
CA GLY A 199 6.89 -3.76 -7.86
C GLY A 199 7.00 -2.24 -7.95
N ARG A 200 6.33 -1.64 -8.95
CA ARG A 200 6.16 -0.18 -9.08
C ARG A 200 4.73 0.19 -9.43
N GLU A 201 4.34 1.39 -9.08
CA GLU A 201 3.13 2.02 -9.61
C GLU A 201 3.35 2.55 -11.02
N VAL A 202 2.29 2.59 -11.81
CA VAL A 202 2.31 3.19 -13.17
C VAL A 202 1.13 4.15 -13.31
N PRO A 203 1.39 5.43 -13.65
CA PRO A 203 2.73 6.05 -13.81
C PRO A 203 3.45 6.25 -12.48
N THR A 204 4.77 6.37 -12.49
CA THR A 204 5.57 6.65 -11.31
C THR A 204 6.68 7.67 -11.58
N SER A 205 6.96 8.52 -10.59
CA SER A 205 8.16 9.35 -10.54
C SER A 205 9.15 8.85 -9.48
N ALA A 206 8.81 7.81 -8.74
CA ALA A 206 9.62 7.26 -7.66
C ALA A 206 11.02 6.84 -8.15
N ARG A 207 12.02 7.05 -7.31
CA ARG A 207 13.39 6.58 -7.49
C ARG A 207 13.90 6.04 -6.18
N CYS A 208 14.00 4.73 -6.10
CA CYS A 208 14.29 4.06 -4.85
C CYS A 208 15.74 3.62 -4.74
N VAL A 209 16.28 3.81 -3.55
CA VAL A 209 17.60 3.32 -3.15
C VAL A 209 17.40 2.32 -2.02
N PHE A 210 18.00 1.15 -2.19
CA PHE A 210 18.00 0.08 -1.21
C PHE A 210 19.35 0.06 -0.48
N GLU A 211 19.31 -0.20 0.81
CA GLU A 211 20.48 -0.25 1.69
C GLU A 211 20.39 -1.47 2.60
N LEU A 212 21.53 -2.15 2.80
CA LEU A 212 21.70 -3.22 3.78
C LEU A 212 22.45 -2.69 4.99
N VAL A 213 21.82 -2.73 6.14
CA VAL A 213 22.42 -2.28 7.40
C VAL A 213 22.67 -3.50 8.28
N PRO A 214 23.90 -3.75 8.72
CA PRO A 214 24.20 -4.84 9.65
C PRO A 214 23.36 -4.73 10.92
N THR A 215 22.87 -5.85 11.41
CA THR A 215 22.20 -5.94 12.71
C THR A 215 22.91 -6.98 13.57
N ARG A 216 22.76 -6.87 14.88
CA ARG A 216 23.35 -7.85 15.80
C ARG A 216 22.38 -8.98 16.03
N THR A 217 22.86 -10.22 16.02
CA THR A 217 22.06 -11.42 16.28
C THR A 217 21.41 -11.42 17.67
N GLU A 218 22.08 -10.76 18.63
CA GLU A 218 21.64 -10.64 20.02
C GLU A 218 21.11 -9.23 20.36
N ALA A 219 20.76 -8.43 19.34
CA ALA A 219 20.25 -7.10 19.57
C ALA A 219 18.97 -7.15 20.40
N SER A 220 18.93 -6.35 21.46
CA SER A 220 17.71 -6.15 22.24
C SER A 220 16.62 -5.49 21.38
N HIS A 221 15.36 -5.60 21.78
CA HIS A 221 14.23 -4.92 21.12
C HIS A 221 14.48 -3.43 20.96
N ARG A 222 15.06 -2.80 21.98
CA ARG A 222 15.38 -1.38 21.97
C ARG A 222 16.40 -1.08 20.88
N GLU A 223 17.50 -1.81 20.81
CA GLU A 223 18.55 -1.61 19.81
C GLU A 223 18.01 -1.81 18.38
N ASN A 224 17.15 -2.80 18.17
CA ASN A 224 16.48 -3.00 16.89
C ASN A 224 15.64 -1.78 16.51
N VAL A 225 14.79 -1.30 17.42
CA VAL A 225 13.92 -0.13 17.15
C VAL A 225 14.73 1.16 17.02
N GLU A 226 15.81 1.33 17.76
CA GLU A 226 16.74 2.45 17.59
C GLU A 226 17.36 2.46 16.19
N GLN A 227 17.78 1.30 15.67
CA GLN A 227 18.28 1.18 14.30
C GLN A 227 17.18 1.53 13.28
N LEU A 228 15.96 0.98 13.45
CA LEU A 228 14.83 1.30 12.57
C LEU A 228 14.54 2.81 12.55
N ASN A 229 14.54 3.46 13.71
CA ASN A 229 14.31 4.89 13.84
C ASN A 229 15.44 5.72 13.22
N ALA A 230 16.69 5.31 13.42
CA ALA A 230 17.84 5.99 12.83
C ALA A 230 17.80 5.99 11.28
N GLN A 231 17.33 4.90 10.67
CA GLN A 231 17.14 4.83 9.24
C GLN A 231 15.84 5.53 8.80
N GLY A 232 14.77 5.37 9.56
CA GLY A 232 13.49 6.01 9.31
C GLY A 232 13.56 7.54 9.29
N ALA A 233 14.36 8.14 10.17
CA ALA A 233 14.64 9.57 10.19
C ALA A 233 15.32 10.08 8.91
N LYS A 234 16.06 9.21 8.20
CA LYS A 234 16.69 9.48 6.89
C LYS A 234 15.73 9.21 5.72
N GLY A 235 14.47 8.87 5.99
CA GLY A 235 13.48 8.53 4.97
C GLY A 235 13.54 7.07 4.48
N ALA A 236 14.30 6.21 5.13
CA ALA A 236 14.43 4.82 4.75
C ALA A 236 13.45 3.94 5.54
N LYS A 237 12.54 3.28 4.82
CA LYS A 237 11.58 2.32 5.36
C LYS A 237 12.25 0.95 5.49
N PHE A 238 12.07 0.30 6.62
CA PHE A 238 12.47 -1.10 6.79
C PHE A 238 11.66 -2.00 5.85
N VAL A 239 12.30 -2.92 5.18
CA VAL A 239 11.67 -3.88 4.25
C VAL A 239 11.61 -5.26 4.90
N THR A 240 12.76 -5.82 5.22
CA THR A 240 12.87 -7.16 5.81
C THR A 240 14.24 -7.37 6.45
N GLY A 241 14.32 -8.30 7.39
CA GLY A 241 15.59 -8.85 7.82
C GLY A 241 16.04 -9.94 6.84
N LEU A 242 17.32 -9.95 6.54
CA LEU A 242 17.97 -10.97 5.74
C LEU A 242 19.04 -11.65 6.62
N SER A 243 18.94 -12.95 6.77
CA SER A 243 19.96 -13.74 7.46
C SER A 243 20.80 -14.47 6.42
N SER A 244 22.10 -14.52 6.64
CA SER A 244 23.00 -15.37 5.92
C SER A 244 23.81 -16.18 6.95
N SER A 245 24.60 -17.14 6.49
CA SER A 245 25.61 -17.84 7.32
C SER A 245 26.65 -16.89 7.95
N GLY A 246 26.52 -15.59 7.70
CA GLY A 246 27.31 -14.50 8.27
C GLY A 246 26.47 -13.59 9.17
N GLU A 247 26.76 -12.29 9.13
CA GLU A 247 26.05 -11.28 9.92
C GLU A 247 24.65 -11.03 9.36
N PRO A 248 23.60 -11.05 10.19
CA PRO A 248 22.26 -10.66 9.77
C PRO A 248 22.21 -9.17 9.39
N LYS A 249 21.43 -8.85 8.38
CA LYS A 249 21.28 -7.47 7.86
C LYS A 249 19.83 -7.12 7.68
N ASN A 250 19.49 -5.88 7.97
CA ASN A 250 18.20 -5.29 7.67
C ASN A 250 18.25 -4.58 6.31
N LEU A 251 17.29 -4.90 5.46
CA LEU A 251 17.07 -4.22 4.19
C LEU A 251 16.15 -3.02 4.40
N PHE A 252 16.60 -1.88 3.92
CA PHE A 252 15.82 -0.63 3.90
C PHE A 252 15.64 -0.14 2.48
N VAL A 253 14.58 0.66 2.26
CA VAL A 253 14.31 1.34 0.98
C VAL A 253 13.92 2.78 1.23
N ARG A 254 14.45 3.70 0.42
CA ARG A 254 14.14 5.13 0.44
C ARG A 254 13.79 5.59 -0.97
N ASP A 255 12.70 6.34 -1.11
CA ASP A 255 12.39 7.05 -2.35
C ASP A 255 13.03 8.45 -2.30
N GLU A 256 13.96 8.71 -3.21
CA GLU A 256 14.69 9.99 -3.28
C GLU A 256 13.83 11.16 -3.78
N THR A 257 12.65 10.88 -4.33
CA THR A 257 11.71 11.90 -4.81
C THR A 257 10.78 12.43 -3.71
N GLN A 258 10.84 11.85 -2.51
CA GLN A 258 9.98 12.17 -1.38
C GLN A 258 10.79 12.61 -0.15
N ARG A 259 10.18 13.45 0.68
CA ARG A 259 10.71 13.81 2.01
C ARG A 259 10.00 12.98 3.09
N SER A 260 9.96 11.66 2.89
CA SER A 260 9.33 10.77 3.84
C SER A 260 10.16 10.56 5.10
N THR A 261 9.48 10.32 6.21
CA THR A 261 10.10 9.84 7.45
C THR A 261 9.28 8.70 8.02
N PHE A 262 9.98 7.78 8.69
CA PHE A 262 9.37 6.62 9.34
C PHE A 262 9.84 6.57 10.78
N SER A 263 8.90 6.43 11.70
CA SER A 263 9.21 6.20 13.12
C SER A 263 8.62 4.88 13.58
N TYR A 264 9.36 4.20 14.43
CA TYR A 264 9.02 2.87 14.91
C TYR A 264 8.98 2.85 16.43
N ARG A 265 8.04 2.13 17.00
CA ARG A 265 7.95 1.91 18.44
C ARG A 265 7.47 0.52 18.77
N ILE A 266 7.94 0.02 19.89
CA ILE A 266 7.42 -1.22 20.48
C ILE A 266 6.12 -0.90 21.19
N VAL A 267 5.14 -1.76 20.99
CA VAL A 267 3.88 -1.75 21.74
C VAL A 267 3.78 -3.07 22.46
N ASP A 268 3.54 -2.99 23.76
CA ASP A 268 3.33 -4.18 24.60
C ASP A 268 1.99 -4.80 24.26
N THR A 269 2.04 -6.03 23.74
CA THR A 269 0.85 -6.80 23.37
C THR A 269 0.49 -7.86 24.42
N SER A 270 1.19 -7.93 25.54
CA SER A 270 0.89 -8.86 26.63
C SER A 270 -0.51 -8.62 27.25
N SER A 271 -1.01 -7.38 27.13
CA SER A 271 -2.36 -7.01 27.59
C SER A 271 -3.50 -7.62 26.76
N PHE A 272 -3.19 -8.29 25.63
CA PHE A 272 -4.22 -8.95 24.81
C PHE A 272 -4.74 -10.24 25.44
N GLU A 273 -4.00 -10.84 26.35
CA GLU A 273 -4.46 -12.04 27.04
C GLU A 273 -5.82 -11.82 27.71
N ALA A 274 -6.77 -12.66 27.37
CA ALA A 274 -8.13 -12.68 27.88
C ALA A 274 -8.66 -14.11 27.92
N PRO A 275 -9.72 -14.38 28.71
CA PRO A 275 -10.30 -15.70 28.82
C PRO A 275 -10.77 -16.31 27.51
N THR A 276 -11.22 -15.46 26.57
CA THR A 276 -11.65 -15.89 25.25
C THR A 276 -10.82 -15.23 24.14
N ALA A 277 -10.72 -15.91 23.02
CA ALA A 277 -10.06 -15.40 21.83
C ALA A 277 -10.70 -14.10 21.30
N ILE A 278 -12.04 -14.01 21.34
CA ILE A 278 -12.76 -12.80 20.92
C ILE A 278 -12.42 -11.62 21.80
N GLU A 279 -12.38 -11.79 23.14
CA GLU A 279 -12.01 -10.72 24.04
C GLU A 279 -10.56 -10.27 23.83
N SER A 280 -9.64 -11.21 23.58
CA SER A 280 -8.25 -10.90 23.22
C SER A 280 -8.19 -10.05 21.95
N ALA A 281 -8.95 -10.42 20.93
CA ALA A 281 -9.02 -9.66 19.67
C ALA A 281 -9.64 -8.27 19.87
N MET A 282 -10.68 -8.16 20.67
CA MET A 282 -11.29 -6.86 20.94
C MET A 282 -10.31 -5.93 21.67
N LYS A 283 -9.50 -6.44 22.61
CA LYS A 283 -8.41 -5.68 23.22
C LYS A 283 -7.36 -5.25 22.21
N ALA A 284 -6.97 -6.15 21.29
CA ALA A 284 -6.03 -5.82 20.22
C ALA A 284 -6.59 -4.71 19.32
N VAL A 285 -7.85 -4.81 18.91
CA VAL A 285 -8.54 -3.78 18.09
C VAL A 285 -8.57 -2.44 18.82
N ALA A 286 -8.88 -2.43 20.13
CA ALA A 286 -8.91 -1.21 20.92
C ALA A 286 -7.53 -0.53 20.96
N LEU A 287 -6.47 -1.29 21.22
CA LEU A 287 -5.10 -0.78 21.19
C LEU A 287 -4.70 -0.29 19.79
N PHE A 288 -5.01 -1.05 18.76
CA PHE A 288 -4.66 -0.67 17.38
C PHE A 288 -5.40 0.60 16.93
N ASN A 289 -6.64 0.82 17.37
CA ASN A 289 -7.34 2.07 17.12
C ASN A 289 -6.69 3.25 17.87
N GLN A 290 -6.36 3.07 19.15
CA GLN A 290 -5.65 4.09 19.93
C GLN A 290 -4.33 4.49 19.25
N GLU A 291 -3.55 3.52 18.81
CA GLU A 291 -2.31 3.75 18.08
C GLU A 291 -2.56 4.39 16.70
N GLY A 292 -3.61 3.92 16.02
CA GLY A 292 -4.05 4.39 14.72
C GLY A 292 -4.42 5.86 14.67
N GLU A 293 -4.99 6.42 15.74
CA GLU A 293 -5.30 7.86 15.85
C GLU A 293 -4.04 8.72 15.67
N SER A 294 -2.89 8.24 16.11
CA SER A 294 -1.59 8.88 15.91
C SER A 294 -0.93 8.58 14.55
N GLY A 295 -1.64 7.89 13.65
CA GLY A 295 -1.14 7.44 12.34
C GLY A 295 -0.15 6.27 12.44
N ALA A 296 -0.07 5.62 13.58
CA ALA A 296 0.74 4.42 13.74
C ALA A 296 -0.05 3.18 13.28
N LYS A 297 0.60 2.32 12.55
CA LYS A 297 0.05 1.02 12.16
C LYS A 297 0.96 -0.10 12.66
N PRO A 298 0.40 -1.25 13.06
CA PRO A 298 1.22 -2.43 13.32
C PRO A 298 2.02 -2.73 12.06
N TYR A 299 3.28 -3.04 12.22
CA TYR A 299 4.17 -3.19 11.08
C TYR A 299 4.75 -4.60 10.99
N ARG A 300 5.32 -5.07 12.10
CA ARG A 300 5.87 -6.42 12.21
C ARG A 300 5.80 -6.92 13.65
N VAL A 301 5.69 -8.24 13.74
CA VAL A 301 5.93 -8.96 14.98
C VAL A 301 7.37 -9.45 14.97
N PHE A 302 8.09 -9.19 16.03
CA PHE A 302 9.42 -9.70 16.29
C PHE A 302 9.38 -10.58 17.55
N SER A 303 10.37 -11.41 17.74
CA SER A 303 10.55 -12.15 18.99
C SER A 303 11.81 -11.68 19.70
N ASP A 304 11.77 -11.67 21.02
CA ASP A 304 12.97 -11.45 21.82
C ASP A 304 13.87 -12.71 21.84
N PRO A 305 15.10 -12.60 22.36
CA PRO A 305 15.95 -13.77 22.51
C PRO A 305 15.34 -14.88 23.38
N GLY A 306 14.37 -14.55 24.22
CA GLY A 306 13.56 -15.47 25.03
C GLY A 306 12.35 -16.05 24.28
N GLY A 307 12.16 -15.70 22.99
CA GLY A 307 11.06 -16.17 22.17
C GLY A 307 9.73 -15.44 22.40
N ARG A 308 9.69 -14.36 23.23
CA ARG A 308 8.45 -13.59 23.46
C ARG A 308 8.15 -12.67 22.29
N PRO A 309 6.96 -12.76 21.68
CA PRO A 309 6.59 -11.89 20.59
C PRO A 309 6.33 -10.45 21.08
N TYR A 310 6.73 -9.46 20.26
CA TYR A 310 6.37 -8.06 20.44
C TYR A 310 6.02 -7.43 19.10
N THR A 311 5.12 -6.48 19.13
CA THR A 311 4.68 -5.80 17.92
C THR A 311 5.36 -4.45 17.80
N VAL A 312 5.95 -4.21 16.63
CA VAL A 312 6.48 -2.90 16.27
C VAL A 312 5.44 -2.17 15.43
N PHE A 313 5.09 -0.97 15.86
CA PHE A 313 4.24 -0.05 15.12
C PHE A 313 5.09 0.93 14.33
N MET A 314 4.62 1.32 13.16
CA MET A 314 5.26 2.29 12.28
C MET A 314 4.34 3.46 12.01
N THR A 315 4.83 4.68 12.18
CA THR A 315 4.20 5.91 11.67
C THR A 315 5.00 6.42 10.49
N ALA A 316 4.32 6.68 9.38
CA ALA A 316 4.91 7.24 8.17
C ALA A 316 4.41 8.66 7.94
N ARG A 317 5.30 9.59 7.58
CA ARG A 317 4.97 10.98 7.25
C ARG A 317 5.62 11.37 5.94
N GLY A 318 4.94 12.21 5.16
CA GLY A 318 5.47 12.72 3.90
C GLY A 318 5.68 11.65 2.83
N CYS A 319 5.10 10.46 3.00
CA CYS A 319 5.27 9.38 2.04
C CYS A 319 4.04 9.22 1.14
N LYS A 320 4.26 8.75 -0.08
CA LYS A 320 3.22 8.45 -1.08
C LYS A 320 3.49 7.09 -1.73
N GLY A 321 2.45 6.54 -2.33
CA GLY A 321 2.54 5.32 -3.13
C GLY A 321 2.86 4.06 -2.31
N LEU A 322 3.56 3.13 -2.94
CA LEU A 322 3.84 1.79 -2.39
C LEU A 322 4.71 1.79 -1.12
N LEU A 323 5.41 2.88 -0.81
CA LEU A 323 6.18 2.97 0.43
C LEU A 323 5.33 3.29 1.66
N CYS A 324 4.12 3.78 1.50
CA CYS A 324 3.18 4.09 2.58
C CYS A 324 2.32 2.91 2.93
#